data_384b17899c76d750ab4245296078dbeb
#
_entry.id   384b17899c76d750ab4245296078dbeb
#
_cell.length_a   1.000
_cell.length_b   1.000
_cell.length_c   1.000
_cell.angle_alpha   90.00
_cell.angle_beta   90.00
_cell.angle_gamma   90.00
#
_symmetry.space_group_name_H-M   'P 1'
#
loop_
_entity.id
_entity.type
_entity.pdbx_description
1 polymer ?
#
loop_
_entity_poly.entity_id
_entity_poly.type
_entity_poly.pdbx_seq_one_letter_code
_entity_poly.pdbx_strand_id
1 'polypeptide(L)'
;DILLGNLEDAIPADRKIAAREGLVTIGREVDFGSTPLWTRVNSLDSPWCLDDLSALVAGIGNQLDVMLTPKVEGAWDIHYVDRLLAQLEGKAKLRRPLLVHAILETAQGVANVEEIAQASPRMQGMSFGPADLAASRRMKTTRVGGGHPGYRVVSDPDPSNAEAPRATAQQDLWHYSI
;
A
#
# COMPACT_ATOMS: atom_id res chain seq x y z
N ASP A 1 15.27 9.10 -0.94
CA ASP A 1 15.23 7.62 -0.93
C ASP A 1 14.56 7.14 0.35
N ILE A 2 13.95 5.95 0.31
CA ILE A 2 13.26 5.31 1.43
C ILE A 2 13.73 3.86 1.50
N LEU A 3 14.01 3.35 2.68
CA LEU A 3 14.23 1.93 2.90
C LEU A 3 12.90 1.27 3.27
N LEU A 4 12.49 0.28 2.51
CA LEU A 4 11.22 -0.41 2.70
C LEU A 4 11.40 -1.84 3.21
N GLY A 5 11.04 -2.10 4.48
CA GLY A 5 10.81 -3.43 5.02
C GLY A 5 9.50 -4.02 4.52
N ASN A 6 9.46 -5.33 4.32
CA ASN A 6 8.26 -6.00 3.84
C ASN A 6 8.00 -7.31 4.57
N LEU A 7 6.83 -7.44 5.21
CA LEU A 7 6.38 -8.64 5.92
C LEU A 7 5.21 -9.34 5.21
N GLU A 8 4.70 -8.74 4.13
CA GLU A 8 3.49 -9.19 3.45
C GLU A 8 3.82 -10.19 2.30
N ASP A 9 3.19 -10.12 1.16
CA ASP A 9 3.15 -11.14 0.09
C ASP A 9 4.51 -11.69 -0.37
N ALA A 10 5.58 -10.91 -0.26
CA ALA A 10 6.93 -11.38 -0.57
C ALA A 10 7.47 -12.42 0.43
N ILE A 11 6.82 -12.61 1.58
CA ILE A 11 7.25 -13.51 2.64
C ILE A 11 6.30 -14.71 2.72
N PRO A 12 6.79 -15.95 2.53
CA PRO A 12 5.98 -17.15 2.72
C PRO A 12 5.44 -17.29 4.16
N ALA A 13 4.31 -17.96 4.32
CA ALA A 13 3.61 -18.09 5.61
C ALA A 13 4.50 -18.68 6.74
N ASP A 14 5.31 -19.68 6.43
CA ASP A 14 6.24 -20.33 7.35
C ASP A 14 7.46 -19.47 7.72
N ARG A 15 7.63 -18.33 7.04
CA ARG A 15 8.74 -17.38 7.27
C ARG A 15 8.31 -16.06 7.91
N LYS A 16 7.02 -15.84 8.13
CA LYS A 16 6.48 -14.57 8.66
C LYS A 16 7.13 -14.18 10.01
N ILE A 17 7.26 -15.12 10.92
CA ILE A 17 7.86 -14.86 12.25
C ILE A 17 9.35 -14.49 12.08
N ALA A 18 10.11 -15.28 11.33
CA ALA A 18 11.53 -15.02 11.12
C ALA A 18 11.78 -13.68 10.39
N ALA A 19 10.93 -13.32 9.42
CA ALA A 19 11.03 -12.04 8.73
C ALA A 19 10.77 -10.85 9.66
N ARG A 20 9.77 -10.96 10.54
CA ARG A 20 9.47 -9.96 11.58
C ARG A 20 10.64 -9.76 12.54
N GLU A 21 11.18 -10.85 13.07
CA GLU A 21 12.33 -10.82 13.97
C GLU A 21 13.58 -10.25 13.28
N GLY A 22 13.82 -10.65 12.05
CA GLY A 22 14.92 -10.14 11.23
C GLY A 22 14.80 -8.63 10.98
N LEU A 23 13.60 -8.13 10.69
CA LEU A 23 13.39 -6.70 10.50
C LEU A 23 13.60 -5.90 11.80
N VAL A 24 13.15 -6.43 12.93
CA VAL A 24 13.42 -5.81 14.24
C VAL A 24 14.94 -5.80 14.53
N THR A 25 15.65 -6.88 14.21
CA THR A 25 17.09 -6.96 14.37
C THR A 25 17.82 -5.93 13.51
N ILE A 26 17.49 -5.88 12.22
CA ILE A 26 18.06 -4.90 11.27
C ILE A 26 17.79 -3.47 11.75
N GLY A 27 16.56 -3.16 12.17
CA GLY A 27 16.20 -1.82 12.64
C GLY A 27 16.92 -1.39 13.92
N ARG A 28 17.43 -2.34 14.71
CA ARG A 28 18.25 -2.07 15.92
C ARG A 28 19.73 -1.93 15.63
N GLU A 29 20.25 -2.73 14.71
CA GLU A 29 21.69 -2.90 14.51
C GLU A 29 22.25 -2.03 13.39
N VAL A 30 21.40 -1.63 12.44
CA VAL A 30 21.83 -0.84 11.29
C VAL A 30 21.51 0.64 11.49
N ASP A 31 22.52 1.48 11.33
CA ASP A 31 22.32 2.93 11.24
C ASP A 31 21.95 3.31 9.79
N PHE A 32 20.73 3.75 9.60
CA PHE A 32 20.23 4.20 8.29
C PHE A 32 20.52 5.68 8.00
N GLY A 33 21.20 6.37 8.94
CA GLY A 33 21.46 7.80 8.81
C GLY A 33 20.16 8.60 8.70
N SER A 34 20.03 9.39 7.65
CA SER A 34 18.83 10.18 7.36
C SER A 34 17.79 9.46 6.47
N THR A 35 18.03 8.22 6.09
CA THR A 35 17.12 7.45 5.22
C THR A 35 15.93 6.95 6.04
N PRO A 36 14.69 7.37 5.73
CA PRO A 36 13.50 6.92 6.44
C PRO A 36 13.29 5.40 6.29
N LEU A 37 12.93 4.75 7.39
CA LEU A 37 12.55 3.34 7.41
C LEU A 37 11.02 3.23 7.37
N TRP A 38 10.52 2.65 6.32
CA TRP A 38 9.12 2.30 6.14
C TRP A 38 8.96 0.79 6.21
N THR A 39 7.80 0.30 6.64
CA THR A 39 7.56 -1.14 6.71
C THR A 39 6.15 -1.49 6.30
N ARG A 40 6.02 -2.42 5.33
CA ARG A 40 4.75 -3.03 4.97
C ARG A 40 4.47 -4.21 5.91
N VAL A 41 3.39 -4.09 6.69
CA VAL A 41 2.87 -5.15 7.55
C VAL A 41 1.97 -6.10 6.78
N ASN A 42 1.58 -7.21 7.37
CA ASN A 42 0.57 -8.09 6.78
C ASN A 42 -0.80 -7.41 6.77
N SER A 43 -1.71 -7.87 5.91
CA SER A 43 -3.08 -7.33 5.81
C SER A 43 -3.85 -7.46 7.14
N LEU A 44 -4.79 -6.56 7.38
CA LEU A 44 -5.51 -6.44 8.65
C LEU A 44 -6.33 -7.68 9.01
N ASP A 45 -6.78 -8.43 8.02
CA ASP A 45 -7.51 -9.69 8.15
C ASP A 45 -6.60 -10.92 8.32
N SER A 46 -5.28 -10.74 8.27
CA SER A 46 -4.32 -11.81 8.45
C SER A 46 -4.08 -12.14 9.93
N PRO A 47 -3.70 -13.38 10.26
CA PRO A 47 -3.36 -13.74 11.64
C PRO A 47 -2.03 -13.13 12.13
N TRP A 48 -1.29 -12.42 11.28
CA TRP A 48 0.05 -11.89 11.59
C TRP A 48 0.10 -10.40 11.87
N CYS A 49 -0.87 -9.61 11.41
CA CYS A 49 -0.82 -8.15 11.44
C CYS A 49 -0.68 -7.58 12.86
N LEU A 50 -1.45 -8.09 13.81
CA LEU A 50 -1.39 -7.63 15.21
C LEU A 50 -0.01 -7.84 15.82
N ASP A 51 0.59 -9.00 15.57
CA ASP A 51 1.93 -9.32 16.03
C ASP A 51 3.00 -8.49 15.33
N ASP A 52 2.82 -8.21 14.02
CA ASP A 52 3.72 -7.34 13.27
C ASP A 52 3.77 -5.95 13.89
N LEU A 53 2.61 -5.32 14.06
CA LEU A 53 2.50 -3.99 14.67
C LEU A 53 3.08 -3.97 16.07
N SER A 54 2.74 -4.98 16.89
CA SER A 54 3.20 -5.06 18.27
C SER A 54 4.73 -5.20 18.37
N ALA A 55 5.32 -6.09 17.58
CA ALA A 55 6.76 -6.35 17.62
C ALA A 55 7.57 -5.18 17.04
N LEU A 56 7.12 -4.61 15.92
CA LEU A 56 7.79 -3.48 15.28
C LEU A 56 7.76 -2.24 16.15
N VAL A 57 6.60 -1.89 16.71
CA VAL A 57 6.47 -0.70 17.57
C VAL A 57 7.30 -0.86 18.85
N ALA A 58 7.23 -2.03 19.51
CA ALA A 58 8.00 -2.29 20.72
C ALA A 58 9.51 -2.39 20.46
N GLY A 59 9.89 -2.95 19.30
CA GLY A 59 11.29 -3.27 18.98
C GLY A 59 12.07 -2.11 18.38
N ILE A 60 11.47 -1.40 17.43
CA ILE A 60 12.13 -0.39 16.58
C ILE A 60 11.24 0.82 16.27
N GLY A 61 10.17 1.07 17.05
CA GLY A 61 9.22 2.13 16.77
C GLY A 61 9.82 3.54 16.66
N ASN A 62 10.90 3.82 17.38
CA ASN A 62 11.60 5.11 17.27
C ASN A 62 12.48 5.25 16.01
N GLN A 63 12.78 4.17 15.33
CA GLN A 63 13.52 4.11 14.06
C GLN A 63 12.59 4.08 12.85
N LEU A 64 11.33 3.65 13.05
CA LEU A 64 10.32 3.63 12.00
C LEU A 64 9.73 5.00 11.76
N ASP A 65 9.39 5.28 10.51
CA ASP A 65 8.70 6.50 10.10
C ASP A 65 7.26 6.22 9.69
N VAL A 66 7.04 5.19 8.89
CA VAL A 66 5.75 4.90 8.27
C VAL A 66 5.44 3.42 8.30
N MET A 67 4.21 3.08 8.68
CA MET A 67 3.61 1.76 8.49
C MET A 67 2.80 1.73 7.20
N LEU A 68 3.17 0.84 6.27
CA LEU A 68 2.35 0.57 5.09
C LEU A 68 1.33 -0.50 5.42
N THR A 69 0.06 -0.15 5.25
CA THR A 69 -1.08 -1.04 5.46
C THR A 69 -1.59 -1.50 4.09
N PRO A 70 -1.43 -2.78 3.73
CA PRO A 70 -1.91 -3.32 2.47
C PRO A 70 -3.42 -3.57 2.52
N LYS A 71 -4.05 -3.67 1.35
CA LYS A 71 -5.44 -4.09 1.14
C LYS A 71 -6.46 -3.27 1.94
N VAL A 72 -6.19 -1.96 2.10
CA VAL A 72 -7.13 -1.05 2.76
C VAL A 72 -8.39 -0.89 1.92
N GLU A 73 -9.55 -1.08 2.53
CA GLU A 73 -10.85 -1.04 1.86
C GLU A 73 -11.71 0.15 2.24
N GLY A 74 -11.43 0.82 3.36
CA GLY A 74 -12.18 2.00 3.79
C GLY A 74 -11.54 2.74 4.97
N ALA A 75 -12.18 3.85 5.35
CA ALA A 75 -11.75 4.66 6.49
C ALA A 75 -11.68 3.86 7.80
N TRP A 76 -12.55 2.85 7.97
CA TRP A 76 -12.56 1.97 9.16
C TRP A 76 -11.26 1.21 9.38
N ASP A 77 -10.58 0.79 8.31
CA ASP A 77 -9.28 0.12 8.40
C ASP A 77 -8.23 1.07 8.97
N ILE A 78 -8.20 2.30 8.46
CA ILE A 78 -7.30 3.34 8.95
C ILE A 78 -7.62 3.72 10.39
N HIS A 79 -8.90 3.84 10.75
CA HIS A 79 -9.30 4.12 12.14
C HIS A 79 -8.85 3.01 13.09
N TYR A 80 -8.97 1.75 12.68
CA TYR A 80 -8.48 0.61 13.47
C TYR A 80 -6.97 0.70 13.69
N VAL A 81 -6.20 0.88 12.62
CA VAL A 81 -4.73 1.01 12.68
C VAL A 81 -4.32 2.19 13.55
N ASP A 82 -4.95 3.36 13.38
CA ASP A 82 -4.66 4.56 14.16
C ASP A 82 -4.85 4.31 15.66
N ARG A 83 -5.99 3.72 16.05
CA ARG A 83 -6.26 3.42 17.46
C ARG A 83 -5.32 2.38 18.04
N LEU A 84 -4.96 1.37 17.28
CA LEU A 84 -4.01 0.35 17.70
C LEU A 84 -2.61 0.92 17.86
N LEU A 85 -2.14 1.70 16.89
CA LEU A 85 -0.85 2.38 16.96
C LEU A 85 -0.79 3.31 18.18
N ALA A 86 -1.82 4.11 18.44
CA ALA A 86 -1.86 5.00 19.60
C ALA A 86 -1.65 4.24 20.93
N GLN A 87 -2.22 3.05 21.08
CA GLN A 87 -2.04 2.21 22.27
C GLN A 87 -0.61 1.64 22.35
N LEU A 88 -0.11 1.10 21.23
CA LEU A 88 1.21 0.49 21.17
C LEU A 88 2.32 1.53 21.38
N GLU A 89 2.21 2.70 20.78
CA GLU A 89 3.13 3.83 20.92
C GLU A 89 3.18 4.33 22.37
N GLY A 90 2.01 4.49 23.00
CA GLY A 90 1.91 4.87 24.40
C GLY A 90 2.58 3.85 25.31
N LYS A 91 2.36 2.55 25.06
CA LYS A 91 2.99 1.45 25.79
C LYS A 91 4.52 1.40 25.59
N ALA A 92 4.98 1.64 24.37
CA ALA A 92 6.41 1.65 24.02
C ALA A 92 7.08 2.99 24.30
N LYS A 93 6.33 4.02 24.69
CA LYS A 93 6.79 5.40 24.96
C LYS A 93 7.57 5.99 23.79
N LEU A 94 7.00 5.90 22.59
CA LEU A 94 7.61 6.49 21.40
C LEU A 94 7.72 8.02 21.51
N ARG A 95 8.78 8.56 20.92
CA ARG A 95 9.03 10.02 20.89
C ARG A 95 8.13 10.78 19.93
N ARG A 96 7.63 10.11 18.89
CA ARG A 96 6.73 10.66 17.87
C ARG A 96 5.76 9.60 17.38
N PRO A 97 4.57 9.99 16.94
CA PRO A 97 3.64 9.04 16.32
C PRO A 97 4.18 8.52 14.99
N LEU A 98 3.89 7.28 14.68
CA LEU A 98 4.13 6.67 13.38
C LEU A 98 3.08 7.17 12.39
N LEU A 99 3.50 7.37 11.15
CA LEU A 99 2.60 7.68 10.05
C LEU A 99 2.08 6.40 9.40
N VAL A 100 0.97 6.51 8.69
CA VAL A 100 0.32 5.42 7.97
C VAL A 100 0.31 5.72 6.49
N HIS A 101 0.64 4.72 5.68
CA HIS A 101 0.52 4.76 4.22
C HIS A 101 -0.38 3.61 3.77
N ALA A 102 -1.48 3.91 3.12
CA ALA A 102 -2.41 2.90 2.63
C ALA A 102 -2.00 2.37 1.25
N ILE A 103 -2.15 1.06 1.02
CA ILE A 103 -2.02 0.49 -0.33
C ILE A 103 -3.42 0.16 -0.82
N LEU A 104 -3.82 0.85 -1.91
CA LEU A 104 -5.11 0.69 -2.58
C LEU A 104 -4.97 -0.37 -3.66
N GLU A 105 -5.39 -1.57 -3.34
CA GLU A 105 -5.19 -2.76 -4.18
C GLU A 105 -6.39 -3.72 -4.18
N THR A 106 -7.53 -3.22 -3.67
CA THR A 106 -8.83 -3.88 -3.80
C THR A 106 -9.81 -2.97 -4.55
N ALA A 107 -10.84 -3.54 -5.15
CA ALA A 107 -11.87 -2.75 -5.84
C ALA A 107 -12.57 -1.78 -4.88
N GLN A 108 -12.81 -2.22 -3.64
CA GLN A 108 -13.44 -1.40 -2.61
C GLN A 108 -12.53 -0.27 -2.14
N GLY A 109 -11.24 -0.55 -1.90
CA GLY A 109 -10.26 0.46 -1.50
C GLY A 109 -10.11 1.58 -2.53
N VAL A 110 -10.09 1.23 -3.82
CA VAL A 110 -10.07 2.23 -4.90
C VAL A 110 -11.36 3.05 -4.95
N ALA A 111 -12.53 2.42 -4.72
CA ALA A 111 -13.80 3.14 -4.67
C ALA A 111 -13.90 4.13 -3.50
N ASN A 112 -13.26 3.83 -2.38
CA ASN A 112 -13.30 4.59 -1.13
C ASN A 112 -12.08 5.51 -0.93
N VAL A 113 -11.33 5.81 -1.98
CA VAL A 113 -10.04 6.53 -1.90
C VAL A 113 -10.14 7.88 -1.16
N GLU A 114 -11.19 8.65 -1.38
CA GLU A 114 -11.36 9.98 -0.75
C GLU A 114 -11.55 9.88 0.77
N GLU A 115 -12.38 8.95 1.23
CA GLU A 115 -12.61 8.75 2.66
C GLU A 115 -11.37 8.16 3.35
N ILE A 116 -10.63 7.26 2.68
CA ILE A 116 -9.37 6.71 3.19
C ILE A 116 -8.35 7.83 3.37
N ALA A 117 -8.22 8.72 2.38
CA ALA A 117 -7.26 9.83 2.42
C ALA A 117 -7.47 10.76 3.63
N GLN A 118 -8.69 10.90 4.10
CA GLN A 118 -9.08 11.79 5.19
C GLN A 118 -9.27 11.10 6.55
N ALA A 119 -9.09 9.78 6.60
CA ALA A 119 -9.49 8.95 7.75
C ALA A 119 -8.69 9.23 9.04
N SER A 120 -7.46 9.71 8.94
CA SER A 120 -6.61 9.97 10.11
C SER A 120 -5.57 11.05 9.81
N PRO A 121 -5.20 11.88 10.82
CA PRO A 121 -4.06 12.78 10.70
C PRO A 121 -2.72 12.07 10.55
N ARG A 122 -2.66 10.74 10.73
CA ARG A 122 -1.48 9.91 10.49
C ARG A 122 -1.26 9.59 9.01
N MET A 123 -2.24 9.85 8.15
CA MET A 123 -2.12 9.53 6.73
C MET A 123 -0.98 10.31 6.09
N GLN A 124 0.06 9.59 5.69
CA GLN A 124 1.21 10.13 4.97
C GLN A 124 0.96 10.18 3.47
N GLY A 125 0.25 9.17 2.96
CA GLY A 125 -0.06 9.03 1.55
C GLY A 125 -0.67 7.68 1.23
N MET A 126 -0.80 7.43 -0.07
CA MET A 126 -1.37 6.18 -0.60
C MET A 126 -0.58 5.70 -1.80
N SER A 127 -0.50 4.38 -1.98
CA SER A 127 0.05 3.74 -3.16
C SER A 127 -1.01 2.90 -3.86
N PHE A 128 -0.90 2.80 -5.17
CA PHE A 128 -1.77 1.96 -5.98
C PHE A 128 -1.11 0.59 -6.23
N GLY A 129 -1.83 -0.52 -5.92
CA GLY A 129 -1.38 -1.88 -6.12
C GLY A 129 -2.10 -2.59 -7.28
N PRO A 130 -1.65 -2.44 -8.55
CA PRO A 130 -2.41 -2.90 -9.72
C PRO A 130 -2.51 -4.42 -9.82
N ALA A 131 -1.56 -5.19 -9.32
CA ALA A 131 -1.57 -6.65 -9.43
C ALA A 131 -2.69 -7.26 -8.58
N ASP A 132 -2.75 -6.87 -7.30
CA ASP A 132 -3.80 -7.34 -6.39
C ASP A 132 -5.17 -6.77 -6.75
N LEU A 133 -5.24 -5.52 -7.25
CA LEU A 133 -6.48 -4.97 -7.78
C LEU A 133 -6.99 -5.80 -8.97
N ALA A 134 -6.12 -6.26 -9.86
CA ALA A 134 -6.52 -7.13 -10.96
C ALA A 134 -7.14 -8.44 -10.45
N ALA A 135 -6.53 -9.04 -9.43
CA ALA A 135 -7.05 -10.23 -8.77
C ALA A 135 -8.40 -9.96 -8.08
N SER A 136 -8.50 -8.88 -7.32
CA SER A 136 -9.73 -8.42 -6.68
C SER A 136 -10.88 -8.22 -7.68
N ARG A 137 -10.58 -7.66 -8.84
CA ARG A 137 -11.55 -7.44 -9.93
C ARG A 137 -11.74 -8.66 -10.84
N ARG A 138 -11.09 -9.78 -10.54
CA ARG A 138 -11.14 -11.01 -11.35
C ARG A 138 -10.78 -10.76 -12.83
N MET A 139 -9.78 -9.91 -13.07
CA MET A 139 -9.33 -9.61 -14.42
C MET A 139 -8.58 -10.80 -15.02
N LYS A 140 -8.71 -11.01 -16.33
CA LYS A 140 -8.01 -12.08 -17.04
C LYS A 140 -6.51 -11.85 -17.19
N THR A 141 -6.04 -10.64 -16.96
CA THR A 141 -4.63 -10.27 -17.04
C THR A 141 -4.28 -9.32 -15.91
N THR A 142 -3.09 -9.51 -15.38
CA THR A 142 -2.49 -8.67 -14.33
C THR A 142 -1.33 -7.82 -14.87
N ARG A 143 -1.27 -7.64 -16.21
CA ARG A 143 -0.19 -6.87 -16.82
C ARG A 143 -0.13 -5.46 -16.24
N VAL A 144 1.00 -5.13 -15.65
CA VAL A 144 1.29 -3.83 -15.06
C VAL A 144 2.21 -3.05 -15.98
N GLY A 145 1.83 -1.83 -16.30
CA GLY A 145 2.59 -0.92 -17.15
C GLY A 145 2.54 -1.24 -18.64
N GLY A 146 2.64 -0.21 -19.44
CA GLY A 146 2.66 -0.26 -20.91
C GLY A 146 1.31 -0.60 -21.55
N GLY A 147 1.21 -0.35 -22.85
CA GLY A 147 -0.03 -0.61 -23.60
C GLY A 147 -0.35 -2.10 -23.67
N HIS A 148 -1.62 -2.44 -23.63
CA HIS A 148 -2.10 -3.81 -23.81
C HIS A 148 -2.61 -4.01 -25.25
N PRO A 149 -2.19 -5.06 -26.00
CA PRO A 149 -2.55 -5.24 -27.40
C PRO A 149 -4.06 -5.29 -27.68
N GLY A 150 -4.83 -5.79 -26.72
CA GLY A 150 -6.29 -5.89 -26.80
C GLY A 150 -7.04 -4.70 -26.21
N TYR A 151 -6.34 -3.70 -25.67
CA TYR A 151 -6.96 -2.52 -25.06
C TYR A 151 -6.55 -1.28 -25.83
N ARG A 152 -7.48 -0.73 -26.58
CA ARG A 152 -7.27 0.43 -27.46
C ARG A 152 -8.32 1.48 -27.19
N VAL A 153 -7.89 2.71 -27.10
CA VAL A 153 -8.77 3.88 -27.10
C VAL A 153 -8.85 4.41 -28.51
N VAL A 154 -10.04 4.59 -29.01
CA VAL A 154 -10.31 5.19 -30.31
C VAL A 154 -10.76 6.62 -30.07
N SER A 155 -10.08 7.60 -30.66
CA SER A 155 -10.41 9.00 -30.52
C SER A 155 -11.83 9.30 -31.05
N ASP A 156 -12.43 10.37 -30.56
CA ASP A 156 -13.64 10.89 -31.15
C ASP A 156 -13.44 11.28 -32.64
N PRO A 157 -14.49 11.27 -33.45
CA PRO A 157 -14.41 11.76 -34.84
C PRO A 157 -13.89 13.21 -34.87
N ASP A 158 -13.08 13.53 -35.88
CA ASP A 158 -12.70 14.92 -36.14
C ASP A 158 -13.96 15.75 -36.46
N PRO A 159 -14.27 16.79 -35.66
CA PRO A 159 -15.44 17.63 -35.91
C PRO A 159 -15.44 18.31 -37.28
N SER A 160 -14.25 18.51 -37.86
CA SER A 160 -14.08 19.13 -39.17
C SER A 160 -14.14 18.13 -40.33
N ASN A 161 -13.93 16.85 -40.07
CA ASN A 161 -13.92 15.77 -41.06
C ASN A 161 -14.34 14.43 -40.43
N ALA A 162 -15.65 14.22 -40.35
CA ALA A 162 -16.22 12.99 -39.74
C ALA A 162 -15.87 11.70 -40.48
N GLU A 163 -15.40 11.77 -41.73
CA GLU A 163 -14.96 10.61 -42.53
C GLU A 163 -13.46 10.30 -42.33
N ALA A 164 -12.71 11.17 -41.64
CA ALA A 164 -11.31 10.91 -41.38
C ALA A 164 -11.11 9.63 -40.51
N PRO A 165 -10.05 8.85 -40.76
CA PRO A 165 -9.74 7.71 -39.91
C PRO A 165 -9.53 8.14 -38.46
N ARG A 166 -10.24 7.50 -37.54
CA ARG A 166 -10.11 7.78 -36.13
C ARG A 166 -8.74 7.31 -35.60
N ALA A 167 -8.06 8.15 -34.86
CA ALA A 167 -6.81 7.76 -34.23
C ALA A 167 -7.05 6.67 -33.19
N THR A 168 -6.12 5.72 -33.11
CA THR A 168 -6.17 4.63 -32.13
C THR A 168 -4.87 4.62 -31.33
N ALA A 169 -4.97 4.66 -30.03
CA ALA A 169 -3.84 4.54 -29.12
C ALA A 169 -4.00 3.31 -28.22
N GLN A 170 -2.88 2.66 -27.88
CA GLN A 170 -2.85 1.68 -26.81
C GLN A 170 -2.82 2.41 -25.48
N GLN A 171 -3.64 1.97 -24.55
CA GLN A 171 -3.67 2.48 -23.17
C GLN A 171 -3.22 1.41 -22.19
N ASP A 172 -2.72 1.85 -21.04
CA ASP A 172 -2.54 1.00 -19.90
C ASP A 172 -3.90 0.52 -19.37
N LEU A 173 -3.97 -0.73 -18.89
CA LEU A 173 -5.22 -1.29 -18.35
C LEU A 173 -5.76 -0.52 -17.14
N TRP A 174 -4.89 0.24 -16.49
CA TRP A 174 -5.19 0.99 -15.27
C TRP A 174 -5.48 2.46 -15.51
N HIS A 175 -5.44 2.91 -16.75
CA HIS A 175 -5.60 4.32 -17.12
C HIS A 175 -6.80 5.02 -16.47
N TYR A 176 -7.91 4.30 -16.31
CA TYR A 176 -9.13 4.83 -15.68
C TYR A 176 -9.29 4.45 -14.20
N SER A 177 -8.27 3.84 -13.60
CA SER A 177 -8.26 3.47 -12.17
C SER A 177 -7.25 4.30 -11.37
N ILE A 178 -6.50 5.13 -12.05
CA ILE A 178 -5.51 6.07 -11.52
C ILE A 178 -6.03 7.49 -11.81
#